data_be13fbbd5f66a07296f87c5a6421960f
#
_entry.id   be13fbbd5f66a07296f87c5a6421960f
#
_cell.length_a   1.000
_cell.length_b   1.000
_cell.length_c   1.000
_cell.angle_alpha   90.00
_cell.angle_beta   90.00
_cell.angle_gamma   90.00
#
_symmetry.space_group_name_H-M   'P 1'
#
loop_
_entity.id
_entity.type
_entity.pdbx_description
1 polymer ?
#
loop_
_entity_poly.entity_id
_entity_poly.type
_entity_poly.pdbx_seq_one_letter_code
_entity_poly.pdbx_strand_id
1 'polypeptide(L)'
;RLDSLRNIVEDGRGSLMFMVPGNSNVVRVNGDAHLSVSAPHLARFERNGHQPRSVVVVSVSEVYNQCARAILRSGLWKGQAAPDLPSMGDFLQAQTAGEAERSARIDSETYEKDWQARVTKTLW
;
A
#
# COMPACT_ATOMS: atom_id res chain seq x y z
N ARG A 1 -2.38 -0.17 -7.80
CA ARG A 1 -1.12 -0.93 -7.93
C ARG A 1 -0.54 -0.82 -9.34
N LEU A 2 -1.37 -1.00 -10.39
CA LEU A 2 -0.89 -0.88 -11.76
C LEU A 2 -0.38 0.53 -12.07
N ASP A 3 -1.02 1.56 -11.53
CA ASP A 3 -0.61 2.95 -11.73
C ASP A 3 0.80 3.21 -11.18
N SER A 4 1.09 2.73 -9.97
CA SER A 4 2.45 2.86 -9.40
C SER A 4 3.51 2.15 -10.25
N LEU A 5 3.20 0.95 -10.76
CA LEU A 5 4.13 0.22 -11.64
C LEU A 5 4.31 0.94 -12.99
N ARG A 6 3.23 1.50 -13.56
CA ARG A 6 3.30 2.30 -14.77
C ARG A 6 4.16 3.54 -14.55
N ASN A 7 3.95 4.27 -13.45
CA ASN A 7 4.73 5.45 -13.12
C ASN A 7 6.22 5.13 -12.98
N ILE A 8 6.58 3.97 -12.40
CA ILE A 8 7.98 3.52 -12.32
C ILE A 8 8.56 3.26 -13.71
N VAL A 9 7.77 2.73 -14.65
CA VAL A 9 8.22 2.49 -16.03
C VAL A 9 8.38 3.79 -16.82
N GLU A 10 7.49 4.76 -16.59
CA GLU A 10 7.48 6.04 -17.29
C GLU A 10 8.49 7.04 -16.71
N ASP A 11 8.62 7.05 -15.39
CA ASP A 11 9.52 7.93 -14.65
C ASP A 11 10.14 7.13 -13.49
N GLY A 12 11.35 6.67 -13.67
CA GLY A 12 12.07 5.80 -12.73
C GLY A 12 12.32 6.40 -11.35
N ARG A 13 11.97 7.67 -11.08
CA ARG A 13 12.16 8.28 -9.75
C ARG A 13 11.28 7.59 -8.71
N GLY A 14 11.89 7.08 -7.65
CA GLY A 14 11.21 6.40 -6.56
C GLY A 14 11.56 6.95 -5.19
N SER A 15 10.58 7.00 -4.29
CA SER A 15 10.81 7.33 -2.89
C SER A 15 10.11 6.30 -2.00
N LEU A 16 10.87 5.75 -1.05
CA LEU A 16 10.36 4.81 -0.06
C LEU A 16 10.38 5.46 1.32
N MET A 17 9.38 5.14 2.12
CA MET A 17 9.29 5.57 3.51
C MET A 17 9.16 4.33 4.40
N PHE A 18 10.14 4.13 5.26
CA PHE A 18 10.16 3.01 6.20
C PHE A 18 9.73 3.49 7.58
N MET A 19 8.67 2.88 8.09
CA MET A 19 8.16 3.08 9.44
C MET A 19 8.20 1.75 10.18
N VAL A 20 8.81 1.73 11.36
CA VAL A 20 8.86 0.54 12.21
C VAL A 20 7.82 0.71 13.32
N PRO A 21 6.86 -0.21 13.48
CA PRO A 21 5.86 -0.11 14.54
C PRO A 21 6.50 0.11 15.91
N GLY A 22 5.97 1.07 16.67
CA GLY A 22 6.51 1.45 17.99
C GLY A 22 7.70 2.39 17.95
N ASN A 23 8.36 2.59 16.80
CA ASN A 23 9.47 3.53 16.66
C ASN A 23 8.99 4.83 15.99
N SER A 24 9.39 5.97 16.54
CA SER A 24 9.02 7.27 16.00
C SER A 24 9.96 7.79 14.90
N ASN A 25 11.09 7.14 14.67
CA ASN A 25 11.99 7.49 13.58
C ASN A 25 11.47 6.93 12.25
N VAL A 26 11.55 7.75 11.22
CA VAL A 26 11.18 7.38 9.85
C VAL A 26 12.40 7.48 8.97
N VAL A 27 12.69 6.44 8.21
CA VAL A 27 13.77 6.45 7.23
C VAL A 27 13.18 6.66 5.84
N ARG A 28 13.73 7.63 5.11
CA ARG A 28 13.41 7.89 3.70
C ARG A 28 14.56 7.42 2.82
N VAL A 29 14.20 6.80 1.71
CA VAL A 29 15.14 6.35 0.69
C VAL A 29 14.64 6.86 -0.66
N ASN A 30 15.48 7.62 -1.35
CA ASN A 30 15.22 8.09 -2.70
C ASN A 30 16.19 7.43 -3.70
N GLY A 31 15.73 7.24 -4.92
CA GLY A 31 16.57 6.64 -5.96
C GLY A 31 15.83 6.39 -7.25
N ASP A 32 16.52 5.74 -8.18
CA ASP A 32 15.97 5.33 -9.46
C ASP A 32 15.43 3.90 -9.36
N ALA A 33 14.15 3.76 -9.66
CA ALA A 33 13.43 2.51 -9.59
C ALA A 33 13.17 1.93 -10.98
N HIS A 34 13.25 0.61 -11.11
CA HIS A 34 12.82 -0.10 -12.31
C HIS A 34 12.17 -1.44 -11.96
N LEU A 35 11.39 -1.97 -12.88
CA LEU A 35 10.81 -3.31 -12.74
C LEU A 35 11.77 -4.36 -13.27
N SER A 36 11.91 -5.45 -12.52
CA SER A 36 12.67 -6.61 -12.93
C SER A 36 11.81 -7.86 -12.92
N VAL A 37 11.96 -8.68 -13.95
CA VAL A 37 11.38 -10.02 -14.09
C VAL A 37 12.46 -11.09 -14.17
N SER A 38 13.71 -10.75 -13.88
CA SER A 38 14.82 -11.70 -13.94
C SER A 38 14.67 -12.80 -12.87
N ALA A 39 14.93 -14.04 -13.24
CA ALA A 39 14.80 -15.17 -12.34
C ALA A 39 15.58 -15.03 -11.02
N PRO A 40 16.84 -14.50 -11.01
CA PRO A 40 17.56 -14.27 -9.77
C PRO A 40 16.88 -13.27 -8.83
N HIS A 41 16.22 -12.24 -9.37
CA HIS A 41 15.49 -11.27 -8.55
C HIS A 41 14.18 -11.87 -8.00
N LEU A 42 13.43 -12.62 -8.83
CA LEU A 42 12.18 -13.25 -8.40
C LEU A 42 12.40 -14.30 -7.31
N ALA A 43 13.43 -15.12 -7.47
CA ALA A 43 13.79 -16.17 -6.52
C ALA A 43 14.11 -15.65 -5.11
N ARG A 44 14.66 -14.44 -5.00
CA ARG A 44 14.96 -13.83 -3.68
C ARG A 44 13.72 -13.52 -2.85
N PHE A 45 12.55 -13.42 -3.47
CA PHE A 45 11.28 -13.09 -2.83
C PHE A 45 10.28 -14.24 -2.88
N GLU A 46 10.78 -15.45 -3.13
CA GLU A 46 9.95 -16.64 -3.04
C GLU A 46 9.45 -16.86 -1.61
N ARG A 47 8.16 -17.13 -1.49
CA ARG A 47 7.52 -17.43 -0.20
C ARG A 47 6.50 -18.54 -0.38
N ASN A 48 6.60 -19.58 0.40
CA ASN A 48 5.69 -20.75 0.36
C ASN A 48 5.56 -21.37 -1.04
N GLY A 49 6.65 -21.43 -1.80
CA GLY A 49 6.64 -21.97 -3.18
C GLY A 49 6.08 -21.01 -4.23
N HIS A 50 5.76 -19.77 -3.87
CA HIS A 50 5.25 -18.77 -4.80
C HIS A 50 6.27 -17.65 -4.99
N GLN A 51 6.56 -17.33 -6.24
CA GLN A 51 7.39 -16.18 -6.62
C GLN A 51 6.52 -15.00 -7.05
N PRO A 52 6.97 -13.76 -6.80
CA PRO A 52 6.30 -12.59 -7.35
C PRO A 52 6.42 -12.57 -8.89
N ARG A 53 5.50 -11.91 -9.57
CA ARG A 53 5.57 -11.74 -11.03
C ARG A 53 6.60 -10.70 -11.47
N SER A 54 6.93 -9.77 -10.61
CA SER A 54 7.93 -8.74 -10.82
C SER A 54 8.45 -8.22 -9.49
N VAL A 55 9.63 -7.64 -9.51
CA VAL A 55 10.28 -7.00 -8.36
C VAL A 55 10.62 -5.57 -8.75
N VAL A 56 10.39 -4.63 -7.84
CA VAL A 56 10.89 -3.26 -7.97
C VAL A 56 12.32 -3.22 -7.43
N VAL A 57 13.25 -2.84 -8.26
CA VAL A 57 14.65 -2.62 -7.88
C VAL A 57 14.87 -1.12 -7.77
N VAL A 58 15.44 -0.68 -6.66
CA VAL A 58 15.74 0.74 -6.42
C VAL A 58 17.25 0.91 -6.30
N SER A 59 17.84 1.67 -7.21
CA SER A 59 19.22 2.15 -7.12
C SER A 59 19.21 3.38 -6.20
N VAL A 60 19.68 3.19 -4.98
CA VAL A 60 19.58 4.22 -3.91
C VAL A 60 20.54 5.36 -4.20
N SER A 61 20.02 6.59 -4.28
CA SER A 61 20.81 7.82 -4.39
C SER A 61 20.93 8.56 -3.07
N GLU A 62 19.92 8.45 -2.21
CA GLU A 62 19.85 9.20 -0.96
C GLU A 62 19.14 8.42 0.14
N VAL A 63 19.67 8.49 1.35
CA VAL A 63 19.03 7.95 2.57
C VAL A 63 19.09 9.01 3.66
N TYR A 64 17.95 9.31 4.29
CA TYR A 64 17.91 10.27 5.38
C TYR A 64 16.83 9.94 6.41
N ASN A 65 17.02 10.46 7.63
CA ASN A 65 16.03 10.35 8.70
C ASN A 65 15.05 11.51 8.65
N GLN A 66 13.77 11.19 8.71
CA GLN A 66 12.73 12.18 8.89
C GLN A 66 12.42 12.38 10.37
N CYS A 67 12.18 13.63 10.76
CA CYS A 67 11.88 14.02 12.13
C CYS A 67 10.70 13.24 12.73
N ALA A 68 10.87 12.74 13.95
CA ALA A 68 9.86 11.98 14.70
C ALA A 68 8.61 12.77 15.10
N ARG A 69 8.62 14.11 14.99
CA ARG A 69 7.55 14.98 15.51
C ARG A 69 6.16 14.67 14.96
N ALA A 70 6.05 14.31 13.69
CA ALA A 70 4.76 13.98 13.09
C ALA A 70 4.16 12.71 13.71
N ILE A 71 4.97 11.66 13.85
CA ILE A 71 4.58 10.38 14.46
C ILE A 71 4.17 10.57 15.92
N LEU A 72 4.95 11.38 16.66
CA LEU A 72 4.67 11.66 18.09
C LEU A 72 3.38 12.47 18.26
N ARG A 73 3.18 13.52 17.45
CA ARG A 73 1.97 14.37 17.54
C ARG A 73 0.71 13.64 17.15
N SER A 74 0.77 12.80 16.11
CA SER A 74 -0.39 12.02 15.65
C SER A 74 -0.73 10.87 16.60
N GLY A 75 0.16 10.50 17.52
CA GLY A 75 -0.02 9.30 18.33
C GLY A 75 -0.14 8.01 17.52
N LEU A 76 0.47 7.96 16.33
CA LEU A 76 0.29 6.89 15.33
C LEU A 76 0.38 5.48 15.93
N TRP A 77 1.31 5.27 16.85
CA TRP A 77 1.52 3.97 17.48
C TRP A 77 0.72 3.75 18.77
N LYS A 78 -0.12 4.72 19.18
CA LYS A 78 -0.90 4.62 20.42
C LYS A 78 -2.24 3.89 20.24
N GLY A 79 -2.52 3.39 19.06
CA GLY A 79 -3.74 2.63 18.80
C GLY A 79 -5.04 3.42 18.99
N GLN A 80 -5.02 4.74 18.80
CA GLN A 80 -6.24 5.53 18.84
C GLN A 80 -7.10 5.18 17.63
N ALA A 81 -8.28 4.62 17.90
CA ALA A 81 -9.30 4.46 16.88
C ALA A 81 -9.77 5.86 16.43
N ALA A 82 -9.96 6.05 15.14
CA ALA A 82 -10.66 7.19 14.58
C ALA A 82 -12.12 6.76 14.34
N PRO A 83 -13.03 6.93 15.32
CA PRO A 83 -14.32 6.24 15.33
C PRO A 83 -15.28 6.68 14.22
N ASP A 84 -15.08 7.88 13.67
CA ASP A 84 -16.06 8.51 12.77
C ASP A 84 -15.57 8.67 11.34
N LEU A 85 -14.56 7.90 10.92
CA LEU A 85 -14.13 7.92 9.52
C LEU A 85 -15.00 6.98 8.67
N PRO A 86 -15.46 7.44 7.49
CA PRO A 86 -16.14 6.57 6.54
C PRO A 86 -15.28 5.36 6.18
N SER A 87 -15.91 4.21 6.07
CA SER A 87 -15.25 2.99 5.60
C SER A 87 -14.97 3.04 4.10
N MET A 88 -14.18 2.11 3.58
CA MET A 88 -14.00 1.97 2.13
C MET A 88 -15.32 1.62 1.43
N GLY A 89 -16.18 0.83 2.08
CA GLY A 89 -17.51 0.52 1.61
C GLY A 89 -18.37 1.76 1.43
N ASP A 90 -18.34 2.70 2.39
CA ASP A 90 -19.08 3.97 2.31
C ASP A 90 -18.61 4.83 1.14
N PHE A 91 -17.30 4.93 0.91
CA PHE A 91 -16.77 5.63 -0.26
C PHE A 91 -17.23 5.02 -1.58
N LEU A 92 -17.16 3.71 -1.71
CA LEU A 92 -17.56 3.00 -2.92
C LEU A 92 -19.08 3.09 -3.15
N GLN A 93 -19.86 3.01 -2.08
CA GLN A 93 -21.32 3.21 -2.15
C GLN A 93 -21.65 4.62 -2.62
N ALA A 94 -21.00 5.65 -2.08
CA ALA A 94 -21.21 7.03 -2.50
C ALA A 94 -20.79 7.27 -3.95
N GLN A 95 -19.68 6.69 -4.40
CA GLN A 95 -19.22 6.81 -5.78
C GLN A 95 -20.15 6.14 -6.79
N THR A 96 -20.83 5.06 -6.40
CA THR A 96 -21.72 4.29 -7.29
C THR A 96 -23.19 4.71 -7.19
N ALA A 97 -23.56 5.61 -6.27
CA ALA A 97 -24.93 6.04 -6.05
C ALA A 97 -25.58 6.76 -7.25
N GLY A 98 -24.80 7.40 -8.13
CA GLY A 98 -25.26 8.13 -9.30
C GLY A 98 -25.29 7.32 -10.61
N GLU A 99 -24.75 6.10 -10.63
CA GLU A 99 -24.69 5.27 -11.83
C GLU A 99 -25.88 4.31 -11.92
N ALA A 100 -26.94 4.73 -12.62
CA ALA A 100 -28.18 3.95 -12.78
C ALA A 100 -28.00 2.61 -13.52
N GLU A 101 -26.94 2.43 -14.29
CA GLU A 101 -26.70 1.26 -15.15
C GLU A 101 -25.64 0.28 -14.61
N ARG A 102 -24.92 0.60 -13.56
CA ARG A 102 -24.07 -0.40 -12.92
C ARG A 102 -24.93 -1.34 -12.08
N SER A 103 -25.12 -2.54 -12.57
CA SER A 103 -25.83 -3.66 -11.94
C SER A 103 -25.24 -4.13 -10.58
N ALA A 104 -24.36 -3.35 -9.98
CA ALA A 104 -23.81 -3.58 -8.67
C ALA A 104 -23.66 -2.24 -7.93
N ARG A 105 -24.77 -1.73 -7.39
CA ARG A 105 -24.64 -0.80 -6.26
C ARG A 105 -23.88 -1.52 -5.17
N ILE A 106 -22.71 -0.95 -4.82
CA ILE A 106 -21.92 -1.49 -3.73
C ILE A 106 -22.62 -1.10 -2.43
N ASP A 107 -23.08 -2.10 -1.70
CA ASP A 107 -23.57 -1.93 -0.35
C ASP A 107 -22.40 -1.94 0.62
N SER A 108 -22.26 -0.88 1.42
CA SER A 108 -21.13 -0.69 2.33
C SER A 108 -20.97 -1.83 3.32
N GLU A 109 -22.03 -2.26 3.96
CA GLU A 109 -22.00 -3.31 4.99
C GLU A 109 -21.57 -4.66 4.38
N THR A 110 -22.15 -5.03 3.25
CA THR A 110 -21.79 -6.25 2.51
C THR A 110 -20.33 -6.20 2.06
N TYR A 111 -19.88 -5.06 1.53
CA TYR A 111 -18.48 -4.88 1.10
C TYR A 111 -17.49 -5.10 2.25
N GLU A 112 -17.72 -4.48 3.41
CA GLU A 112 -16.85 -4.60 4.57
C GLU A 112 -16.78 -6.04 5.09
N LYS A 113 -17.92 -6.72 5.16
CA LYS A 113 -17.99 -8.13 5.57
C LYS A 113 -17.21 -9.03 4.62
N ASP A 114 -17.41 -8.87 3.32
CA ASP A 114 -16.71 -9.64 2.29
C ASP A 114 -15.22 -9.31 2.25
N TRP A 115 -14.85 -8.05 2.48
CA TRP A 115 -13.46 -7.63 2.55
C TRP A 115 -12.73 -8.28 3.71
N GLN A 116 -13.31 -8.27 4.91
CA GLN A 116 -12.73 -8.93 6.08
C GLN A 116 -12.53 -10.43 5.86
N ALA A 117 -13.50 -11.11 5.24
CA ALA A 117 -13.40 -12.53 4.93
C ALA A 117 -12.30 -12.85 3.89
N ARG A 118 -12.05 -11.94 2.95
CA ARG A 118 -11.03 -12.10 1.90
C ARG A 118 -9.63 -11.73 2.38
N VAL A 119 -9.50 -10.63 3.14
CA VAL A 119 -8.19 -10.10 3.52
C VAL A 119 -7.37 -11.10 4.31
N THR A 120 -8.00 -11.84 5.23
CA THR A 120 -7.34 -12.87 6.03
C THR A 120 -6.78 -14.02 5.20
N LYS A 121 -7.40 -14.31 4.04
CA LYS A 121 -6.99 -15.39 3.12
C LYS A 121 -5.95 -14.92 2.08
N THR A 122 -5.82 -13.62 1.87
CA THR A 122 -5.01 -13.03 0.80
C THR A 122 -3.89 -12.11 1.30
N LEU A 123 -3.59 -12.16 2.59
CA LEU A 123 -2.52 -11.34 3.19
C LEU A 123 -1.13 -11.70 2.66
N TRP A 124 -0.95 -12.95 2.19
CA TRP A 124 0.34 -13.49 1.72
C TRP A 124 0.20 -14.39 0.51
#